data_7fcb5024a260367aa763229eab0d17c5
#
_entry.id   7fcb5024a260367aa763229eab0d17c5
#
_cell.length_a   1.000
_cell.length_b   1.000
_cell.length_c   1.000
_cell.angle_alpha   90.00
_cell.angle_beta   90.00
_cell.angle_gamma   90.00
#
_symmetry.space_group_name_H-M   'P 1'
#
loop_
_entity.id
_entity.type
_entity.pdbx_description
1 polymer ?
#
loop_
_entity_poly.entity_id
_entity_poly.type
_entity_poly.pdbx_seq_one_letter_code
_entity_poly.pdbx_strand_id
1 'polypeptide(L)'
;MMPSDHAAAKTADEGERMTQAREADTPLHDTPVEVRNASGGGPFLLVCEHASNFIPPEYGMLGLDDAALESHIAWDPGALAVADEMARLLDAPLVAARVSRLVYDCNRPPESPSAMPAESEIYRIPGNAGLTAGQRQARTQAVYHPFRAALTTAIDAHGARRGPPAIVTVHSFTPVWR
;
A
#
# COMPACT_ATOMS: atom_id res chain seq x y z
N MET A 1 4.75 42.62 -39.76
CA MET A 1 3.57 41.87 -39.34
C MET A 1 4.07 40.53 -38.78
N MET A 2 4.27 40.46 -37.47
CA MET A 2 4.81 39.29 -36.77
C MET A 2 3.67 38.35 -36.37
N PRO A 3 3.73 37.03 -36.51
CA PRO A 3 2.71 36.11 -36.00
C PRO A 3 2.91 35.85 -34.50
N SER A 4 1.81 35.79 -33.79
CA SER A 4 1.66 35.77 -32.35
C SER A 4 2.10 34.46 -31.70
N ASP A 5 2.89 34.56 -30.62
CA ASP A 5 3.42 33.55 -29.71
C ASP A 5 2.35 32.83 -28.82
N HIS A 6 1.08 32.81 -29.22
CA HIS A 6 0.00 32.26 -28.38
C HIS A 6 -0.27 30.76 -28.58
N ALA A 7 0.32 30.12 -29.56
CA ALA A 7 0.09 28.68 -29.86
C ALA A 7 0.98 27.72 -29.07
N ALA A 8 2.19 28.15 -28.67
CA ALA A 8 3.16 27.28 -28.00
C ALA A 8 2.85 27.04 -26.50
N ALA A 9 2.23 28.03 -25.82
CA ALA A 9 1.90 27.93 -24.40
C ALA A 9 0.70 26.99 -24.10
N LYS A 10 -0.21 26.86 -25.08
CA LYS A 10 -1.42 26.05 -24.91
C LYS A 10 -1.18 24.55 -25.04
N THR A 11 -0.18 24.15 -25.86
CA THR A 11 0.18 22.74 -26.07
C THR A 11 1.01 22.16 -24.92
N ALA A 12 1.75 22.98 -24.17
CA ALA A 12 2.52 22.53 -23.00
C ALA A 12 1.59 22.24 -21.80
N ASP A 13 0.59 23.09 -21.56
CA ASP A 13 -0.38 22.91 -20.47
C ASP A 13 -1.32 21.70 -20.68
N GLU A 14 -1.70 21.42 -21.93
CA GLU A 14 -2.47 20.20 -22.25
C GLU A 14 -1.65 18.90 -22.13
N GLY A 15 -0.36 18.95 -22.41
CA GLY A 15 0.58 17.84 -22.23
C GLY A 15 0.78 17.48 -20.75
N GLU A 16 0.95 18.46 -19.87
CA GLU A 16 1.12 18.26 -18.44
C GLU A 16 -0.16 17.76 -17.76
N ARG A 17 -1.33 18.26 -18.16
CA ARG A 17 -2.63 17.76 -17.67
C ARG A 17 -2.92 16.33 -18.12
N MET A 18 -2.52 15.94 -19.33
CA MET A 18 -2.65 14.56 -19.81
C MET A 18 -1.69 13.61 -19.11
N THR A 19 -0.52 14.06 -18.68
CA THR A 19 0.45 13.24 -17.93
C THR A 19 -0.01 13.02 -16.49
N GLN A 20 -0.57 14.04 -15.81
CA GLN A 20 -1.14 13.92 -14.48
C GLN A 20 -2.42 13.06 -14.44
N ALA A 21 -3.24 13.09 -15.50
CA ALA A 21 -4.43 12.24 -15.60
C ALA A 21 -4.12 10.75 -15.82
N ARG A 22 -2.90 10.40 -16.30
CA ARG A 22 -2.49 9.01 -16.52
C ARG A 22 -1.95 8.30 -15.27
N GLU A 23 -1.52 9.01 -14.24
CA GLU A 23 -1.08 8.42 -12.97
C GLU A 23 -2.24 7.99 -12.05
N ALA A 24 -3.47 8.47 -12.31
CA ALA A 24 -4.64 8.20 -11.46
C ALA A 24 -5.46 6.97 -11.87
N ASP A 25 -5.16 6.30 -13.01
CA ASP A 25 -6.03 5.26 -13.57
C ASP A 25 -5.31 3.92 -13.82
N THR A 26 -4.36 3.55 -12.95
CA THR A 26 -3.89 2.16 -12.89
C THR A 26 -4.96 1.35 -12.17
N PRO A 27 -5.54 0.31 -12.81
CA PRO A 27 -6.56 -0.52 -12.18
C PRO A 27 -6.10 -1.01 -10.81
N LEU A 28 -6.98 -0.97 -9.82
CA LEU A 28 -6.74 -1.39 -8.43
C LEU A 28 -6.13 -2.81 -8.30
N HIS A 29 -6.10 -3.57 -9.39
CA HIS A 29 -5.69 -4.96 -9.45
C HIS A 29 -4.22 -5.20 -9.82
N ASP A 30 -3.50 -4.20 -10.36
CA ASP A 30 -2.19 -4.46 -10.97
C ASP A 30 -0.99 -4.22 -10.05
N THR A 31 -1.14 -3.48 -8.95
CA THR A 31 -0.04 -3.23 -8.01
C THR A 31 -0.45 -3.48 -6.55
N PRO A 32 0.30 -4.28 -5.78
CA PRO A 32 -0.02 -4.58 -4.39
C PRO A 32 0.30 -3.44 -3.41
N VAL A 33 0.85 -2.34 -3.91
CA VAL A 33 1.29 -1.18 -3.14
C VAL A 33 1.02 0.10 -3.92
N GLU A 34 0.75 1.18 -3.20
CA GLU A 34 0.70 2.53 -3.77
C GLU A 34 1.59 3.48 -2.97
N VAL A 35 2.08 4.52 -3.64
CA VAL A 35 2.83 5.61 -3.02
C VAL A 35 2.09 6.91 -3.30
N ARG A 36 1.64 7.57 -2.24
CA ARG A 36 0.94 8.86 -2.29
C ARG A 36 1.89 9.96 -1.88
N ASN A 37 1.71 11.18 -2.43
CA ASN A 37 2.56 12.33 -2.15
C ASN A 37 4.07 12.03 -2.21
N ALA A 38 4.52 11.29 -3.23
CA ALA A 38 5.90 10.82 -3.35
C ALA A 38 6.96 11.95 -3.30
N SER A 39 6.57 13.18 -3.67
CA SER A 39 7.42 14.37 -3.64
C SER A 39 7.34 15.16 -2.32
N GLY A 40 6.57 14.73 -1.34
CA GLY A 40 6.39 15.38 -0.05
C GLY A 40 7.70 15.83 0.58
N GLY A 41 7.72 17.04 1.12
CA GLY A 41 8.92 17.73 1.62
C GLY A 41 9.05 17.75 3.13
N GLY A 42 8.08 17.23 3.87
CA GLY A 42 8.12 17.14 5.34
C GLY A 42 9.17 16.14 5.84
N PRO A 43 9.50 16.15 7.14
CA PRO A 43 10.58 15.31 7.69
C PRO A 43 10.18 13.84 7.92
N PHE A 44 8.95 13.45 7.55
CA PHE A 44 8.39 12.14 7.81
C PHE A 44 8.20 11.34 6.53
N LEU A 45 8.15 10.02 6.65
CA LEU A 45 7.64 9.07 5.67
C LEU A 45 6.65 8.16 6.40
N LEU A 46 5.42 8.11 5.91
CA LEU A 46 4.35 7.31 6.50
C LEU A 46 4.26 5.95 5.83
N VAL A 47 3.92 4.93 6.59
CA VAL A 47 3.74 3.56 6.10
C VAL A 47 2.44 3.00 6.67
N CYS A 48 1.60 2.40 5.83
CA CYS A 48 0.37 1.73 6.23
C CYS A 48 0.32 0.34 5.59
N GLU A 49 0.86 -0.67 6.29
CA GLU A 49 0.99 -2.04 5.79
C GLU A 49 -0.36 -2.77 5.73
N HIS A 50 -1.32 -2.35 6.56
CA HIS A 50 -2.63 -2.98 6.68
C HIS A 50 -3.76 -2.07 6.17
N ALA A 51 -3.49 -1.33 5.08
CA ALA A 51 -4.36 -0.29 4.56
C ALA A 51 -5.61 -0.81 3.84
N SER A 52 -5.65 -2.10 3.47
CA SER A 52 -6.69 -2.66 2.60
C SER A 52 -7.11 -4.07 3.04
N ASN A 53 -8.40 -4.38 2.89
CA ASN A 53 -8.95 -5.72 3.01
C ASN A 53 -9.10 -6.44 1.66
N PHE A 54 -8.62 -5.85 0.56
CA PHE A 54 -8.73 -6.42 -0.77
C PHE A 54 -7.94 -7.73 -0.89
N ILE A 55 -8.60 -8.77 -1.38
CA ILE A 55 -8.00 -10.06 -1.72
C ILE A 55 -8.07 -10.22 -3.23
N PRO A 56 -6.92 -10.32 -3.93
CA PRO A 56 -6.91 -10.60 -5.36
C PRO A 56 -7.69 -11.86 -5.72
N PRO A 57 -8.46 -11.86 -6.85
CA PRO A 57 -9.37 -12.96 -7.21
C PRO A 57 -8.72 -14.34 -7.28
N GLU A 58 -7.45 -14.42 -7.62
CA GLU A 58 -6.68 -15.67 -7.69
C GLU A 58 -6.54 -16.38 -6.34
N TYR A 59 -6.78 -15.67 -5.23
CA TYR A 59 -6.76 -16.26 -3.87
C TYR A 59 -8.15 -16.62 -3.34
N GLY A 60 -9.21 -16.37 -4.11
CA GLY A 60 -10.56 -16.87 -3.83
C GLY A 60 -11.09 -16.49 -2.44
N MET A 61 -11.03 -15.23 -2.02
CA MET A 61 -11.45 -14.73 -0.70
C MET A 61 -10.82 -15.48 0.49
N LEU A 62 -9.80 -16.31 0.25
CA LEU A 62 -9.16 -17.20 1.24
C LEU A 62 -10.13 -18.16 1.96
N GLY A 63 -11.31 -18.40 1.41
CA GLY A 63 -12.37 -19.21 2.03
C GLY A 63 -13.10 -18.53 3.18
N LEU A 64 -13.01 -17.20 3.27
CA LEU A 64 -13.67 -16.37 4.28
C LEU A 64 -14.98 -15.80 3.75
N ASP A 65 -15.87 -15.43 4.67
CA ASP A 65 -17.08 -14.66 4.37
C ASP A 65 -16.82 -13.13 4.40
N ASP A 66 -17.78 -12.36 3.92
CA ASP A 66 -17.68 -10.91 3.85
C ASP A 66 -17.48 -10.28 5.23
N ALA A 67 -18.12 -10.83 6.27
CA ALA A 67 -18.00 -10.30 7.63
C ALA A 67 -16.57 -10.44 8.18
N ALA A 68 -15.89 -11.55 7.90
CA ALA A 68 -14.50 -11.74 8.24
C ALA A 68 -13.57 -10.79 7.46
N LEU A 69 -13.86 -10.56 6.18
CA LEU A 69 -13.08 -9.67 5.32
C LEU A 69 -13.26 -8.19 5.69
N GLU A 70 -14.39 -7.81 6.22
CA GLU A 70 -14.63 -6.45 6.74
C GLU A 70 -14.05 -6.22 8.13
N SER A 71 -13.71 -7.29 8.84
CA SER A 71 -13.20 -7.20 10.21
C SER A 71 -11.70 -6.84 10.26
N HIS A 72 -11.26 -6.44 11.45
CA HIS A 72 -9.86 -6.07 11.74
C HIS A 72 -8.82 -7.19 11.51
N ILE A 73 -9.23 -8.44 11.32
CA ILE A 73 -8.28 -9.50 10.98
C ILE A 73 -7.71 -9.33 9.56
N ALA A 74 -8.51 -8.75 8.64
CA ALA A 74 -8.13 -8.58 7.24
C ALA A 74 -7.34 -7.29 6.96
N TRP A 75 -7.56 -6.26 7.76
CA TRP A 75 -6.96 -4.93 7.61
C TRP A 75 -7.08 -4.14 8.92
N ASP A 76 -6.55 -2.92 8.93
CA ASP A 76 -6.68 -1.99 10.08
C ASP A 76 -7.73 -0.92 9.73
N PRO A 77 -9.03 -1.09 10.10
CA PRO A 77 -10.08 -0.14 9.77
C PRO A 77 -9.75 1.29 10.21
N GLY A 78 -9.83 2.24 9.25
CA GLY A 78 -9.55 3.64 9.50
C GLY A 78 -8.07 4.04 9.45
N ALA A 79 -7.13 3.11 9.49
CA ALA A 79 -5.69 3.42 9.49
C ALA A 79 -5.27 4.19 8.23
N LEU A 80 -5.72 3.76 7.05
CA LEU A 80 -5.41 4.46 5.80
C LEU A 80 -5.96 5.89 5.79
N ALA A 81 -7.18 6.13 6.27
CA ALA A 81 -7.78 7.47 6.31
C ALA A 81 -6.98 8.40 7.24
N VAL A 82 -6.51 7.89 8.37
CA VAL A 82 -5.62 8.64 9.28
C VAL A 82 -4.28 8.90 8.61
N ALA A 83 -3.68 7.89 7.97
CA ALA A 83 -2.40 8.04 7.28
C ALA A 83 -2.47 9.07 6.14
N ASP A 84 -3.56 9.09 5.36
CA ASP A 84 -3.79 10.07 4.31
C ASP A 84 -3.85 11.50 4.85
N GLU A 85 -4.62 11.71 5.92
CA GLU A 85 -4.72 13.04 6.52
C GLU A 85 -3.39 13.47 7.15
N MET A 86 -2.66 12.56 7.78
CA MET A 86 -1.30 12.82 8.26
C MET A 86 -0.36 13.17 7.10
N ALA A 87 -0.40 12.44 6.00
CA ALA A 87 0.43 12.70 4.81
C ALA A 87 0.17 14.12 4.26
N ARG A 88 -1.10 14.51 4.20
CA ARG A 88 -1.51 15.85 3.76
C ARG A 88 -1.04 16.96 4.71
N LEU A 89 -1.22 16.78 6.01
CA LEU A 89 -0.88 17.79 7.03
C LEU A 89 0.63 17.94 7.23
N LEU A 90 1.37 16.84 7.12
CA LEU A 90 2.81 16.79 7.35
C LEU A 90 3.62 16.96 6.06
N ASP A 91 2.96 17.11 4.92
CA ASP A 91 3.58 17.08 3.58
C ASP A 91 4.53 15.87 3.45
N ALA A 92 4.06 14.69 3.83
CA ALA A 92 4.87 13.48 3.90
C ALA A 92 4.50 12.47 2.82
N PRO A 93 5.46 11.75 2.21
CA PRO A 93 5.16 10.57 1.40
C PRO A 93 4.45 9.51 2.25
N LEU A 94 3.50 8.77 1.64
CA LEU A 94 2.80 7.64 2.24
C LEU A 94 2.96 6.41 1.33
N VAL A 95 3.46 5.31 1.90
CA VAL A 95 3.49 3.99 1.27
C VAL A 95 2.40 3.14 1.89
N ALA A 96 1.41 2.70 1.11
CA ALA A 96 0.26 1.95 1.58
C ALA A 96 0.09 0.62 0.84
N ALA A 97 -0.18 -0.47 1.58
CA ALA A 97 -0.52 -1.75 0.97
C ALA A 97 -1.92 -1.71 0.37
N ARG A 98 -2.09 -2.34 -0.79
CA ARG A 98 -3.39 -2.46 -1.49
C ARG A 98 -4.01 -3.84 -1.39
N VAL A 99 -3.33 -4.76 -0.72
CA VAL A 99 -3.73 -6.15 -0.53
C VAL A 99 -3.84 -6.44 0.96
N SER A 100 -4.84 -7.23 1.32
CA SER A 100 -5.11 -7.66 2.70
C SER A 100 -3.90 -8.34 3.34
N ARG A 101 -3.65 -8.03 4.61
CA ARG A 101 -2.65 -8.71 5.45
C ARG A 101 -2.87 -10.24 5.55
N LEU A 102 -4.06 -10.72 5.24
CA LEU A 102 -4.34 -12.15 5.20
C LEU A 102 -3.71 -12.86 4.00
N VAL A 103 -3.53 -12.15 2.87
CA VAL A 103 -2.79 -12.69 1.72
C VAL A 103 -1.30 -12.71 2.04
N TYR A 104 -0.79 -11.58 2.54
CA TYR A 104 0.57 -11.43 3.04
C TYR A 104 0.65 -10.22 3.99
N ASP A 105 1.12 -10.43 5.21
CA ASP A 105 1.35 -9.35 6.17
C ASP A 105 2.70 -8.66 5.88
N CYS A 106 2.65 -7.47 5.22
CA CYS A 106 3.84 -6.71 4.87
C CYS A 106 4.65 -6.19 6.08
N ASN A 107 4.07 -6.23 7.28
CA ASN A 107 4.75 -5.95 8.54
C ASN A 107 5.45 -7.21 9.14
N ARG A 108 5.60 -8.28 8.34
CA ARG A 108 6.27 -9.52 8.74
C ARG A 108 7.30 -9.94 7.69
N PRO A 109 8.50 -10.39 8.13
CA PRO A 109 9.51 -10.88 7.20
C PRO A 109 9.08 -12.24 6.61
N PRO A 110 9.62 -12.63 5.44
CA PRO A 110 9.22 -13.86 4.74
C PRO A 110 9.38 -15.16 5.55
N GLU A 111 10.32 -15.18 6.47
CA GLU A 111 10.59 -16.33 7.34
C GLU A 111 9.55 -16.50 8.45
N SER A 112 8.77 -15.44 8.73
CA SER A 112 7.78 -15.49 9.79
C SER A 112 6.60 -16.38 9.40
N PRO A 113 6.21 -17.36 10.25
CA PRO A 113 4.98 -18.12 10.04
C PRO A 113 3.74 -17.24 9.97
N SER A 114 3.74 -16.11 10.71
CA SER A 114 2.63 -15.15 10.77
C SER A 114 2.56 -14.19 9.58
N ALA A 115 3.49 -14.27 8.61
CA ALA A 115 3.36 -13.51 7.36
C ALA A 115 2.14 -13.94 6.53
N MET A 116 1.69 -15.19 6.66
CA MET A 116 0.49 -15.76 6.03
C MET A 116 -0.17 -16.70 7.05
N PRO A 117 -0.86 -16.17 8.07
CA PRO A 117 -1.37 -16.95 9.19
C PRO A 117 -2.54 -17.83 8.75
N ALA A 118 -2.56 -19.09 9.19
CA ALA A 118 -3.70 -20.00 8.99
C ALA A 118 -4.83 -19.75 9.99
N GLU A 119 -4.54 -18.99 11.06
CA GLU A 119 -5.49 -18.60 12.10
C GLU A 119 -5.18 -17.15 12.53
N SER A 120 -6.23 -16.34 12.76
CA SER A 120 -6.13 -15.00 13.31
C SER A 120 -7.23 -14.83 14.34
N GLU A 121 -6.85 -14.68 15.62
CA GLU A 121 -7.77 -14.70 16.77
C GLU A 121 -8.62 -15.98 16.75
N ILE A 122 -9.95 -15.80 16.62
CA ILE A 122 -10.93 -16.91 16.56
C ILE A 122 -11.19 -17.42 15.14
N TYR A 123 -10.65 -16.73 14.11
CA TYR A 123 -10.92 -17.05 12.72
C TYR A 123 -9.89 -18.04 12.17
N ARG A 124 -10.39 -19.10 11.53
CA ARG A 124 -9.58 -19.94 10.65
C ARG A 124 -9.58 -19.35 9.25
N ILE A 125 -8.42 -19.40 8.59
CA ILE A 125 -8.22 -18.89 7.24
C ILE A 125 -7.93 -20.07 6.32
N PRO A 126 -8.97 -20.69 5.71
CA PRO A 126 -8.81 -21.93 4.95
C PRO A 126 -7.77 -21.83 3.83
N GLY A 127 -7.76 -20.69 3.11
CA GLY A 127 -6.84 -20.43 2.02
C GLY A 127 -5.36 -20.26 2.44
N ASN A 128 -5.09 -20.24 3.76
CA ASN A 128 -3.73 -20.21 4.31
C ASN A 128 -3.34 -21.52 4.98
N ALA A 129 -4.31 -22.44 5.16
CA ALA A 129 -4.04 -23.73 5.75
C ALA A 129 -3.23 -24.61 4.77
N GLY A 130 -2.10 -25.15 5.25
CA GLY A 130 -1.30 -26.10 4.46
C GLY A 130 -0.59 -25.51 3.23
N LEU A 131 -0.34 -24.20 3.19
CA LEU A 131 0.42 -23.58 2.10
C LEU A 131 1.78 -24.25 1.92
N THR A 132 2.05 -24.71 0.69
CA THR A 132 3.37 -25.23 0.31
C THR A 132 4.41 -24.12 0.30
N ALA A 133 5.69 -24.48 0.35
CA ALA A 133 6.79 -23.52 0.24
C ALA A 133 6.71 -22.70 -1.06
N GLY A 134 6.34 -23.33 -2.19
CA GLY A 134 6.16 -22.65 -3.47
C GLY A 134 5.01 -21.62 -3.45
N GLN A 135 3.88 -21.95 -2.82
CA GLN A 135 2.75 -20.99 -2.68
C GLN A 135 3.12 -19.82 -1.77
N ARG A 136 3.82 -20.06 -0.67
CA ARG A 136 4.33 -18.99 0.20
C ARG A 136 5.30 -18.09 -0.56
N GLN A 137 6.24 -18.68 -1.30
CA GLN A 137 7.19 -17.93 -2.12
C GLN A 137 6.48 -17.09 -3.19
N ALA A 138 5.48 -17.64 -3.88
CA ALA A 138 4.72 -16.91 -4.89
C ALA A 138 4.04 -15.66 -4.31
N ARG A 139 3.38 -15.75 -3.13
CA ARG A 139 2.79 -14.60 -2.45
C ARG A 139 3.85 -13.59 -1.98
N THR A 140 4.98 -14.07 -1.48
CA THR A 140 6.12 -13.20 -1.10
C THR A 140 6.59 -12.38 -2.29
N GLN A 141 6.73 -13.01 -3.47
CA GLN A 141 7.13 -12.33 -4.71
C GLN A 141 6.05 -11.35 -5.21
N ALA A 142 4.78 -11.73 -5.11
CA ALA A 142 3.67 -10.92 -5.62
C ALA A 142 3.33 -9.73 -4.73
N VAL A 143 3.50 -9.80 -3.40
CA VAL A 143 3.03 -8.78 -2.45
C VAL A 143 4.18 -8.12 -1.68
N TYR A 144 4.98 -8.92 -0.98
CA TYR A 144 6.01 -8.39 -0.06
C TYR A 144 7.13 -7.66 -0.79
N HIS A 145 7.72 -8.28 -1.81
CA HIS A 145 8.85 -7.66 -2.51
C HIS A 145 8.49 -6.36 -3.20
N PRO A 146 7.34 -6.23 -3.92
CA PRO A 146 6.90 -4.95 -4.46
C PRO A 146 6.68 -3.89 -3.37
N PHE A 147 6.03 -4.24 -2.25
CA PHE A 147 5.83 -3.31 -1.14
C PHE A 147 7.16 -2.82 -0.57
N ARG A 148 8.08 -3.76 -0.28
CA ARG A 148 9.40 -3.41 0.23
C ARG A 148 10.22 -2.57 -0.74
N ALA A 149 10.15 -2.88 -2.04
CA ALA A 149 10.84 -2.10 -3.07
C ALA A 149 10.30 -0.66 -3.14
N ALA A 150 8.97 -0.48 -3.10
CA ALA A 150 8.34 0.84 -3.08
C ALA A 150 8.75 1.64 -1.83
N LEU A 151 8.75 0.99 -0.66
CA LEU A 151 9.18 1.62 0.59
C LEU A 151 10.66 2.04 0.54
N THR A 152 11.55 1.16 0.08
CA THR A 152 12.98 1.48 -0.08
C THR A 152 13.17 2.65 -1.04
N THR A 153 12.49 2.63 -2.20
CA THR A 153 12.55 3.72 -3.19
C THR A 153 12.07 5.05 -2.59
N ALA A 154 10.99 5.04 -1.81
CA ALA A 154 10.48 6.24 -1.15
C ALA A 154 11.45 6.79 -0.11
N ILE A 155 12.09 5.92 0.69
CA ILE A 155 13.12 6.31 1.67
C ILE A 155 14.33 6.95 0.97
N ASP A 156 14.86 6.30 -0.08
CA ASP A 156 16.02 6.76 -0.82
C ASP A 156 15.74 8.09 -1.53
N ALA A 157 14.59 8.20 -2.18
CA ALA A 157 14.17 9.42 -2.86
C ALA A 157 13.98 10.60 -1.87
N HIS A 158 13.40 10.35 -0.70
CA HIS A 158 13.30 11.35 0.35
C HIS A 158 14.70 11.74 0.88
N GLY A 159 15.52 10.72 1.17
CA GLY A 159 16.89 10.89 1.69
C GLY A 159 17.77 11.75 0.78
N ALA A 160 17.67 11.54 -0.52
CA ALA A 160 18.41 12.33 -1.53
C ALA A 160 17.99 13.81 -1.58
N ARG A 161 16.74 14.13 -1.22
CA ARG A 161 16.21 15.50 -1.26
C ARG A 161 16.35 16.25 0.06
N ARG A 162 16.15 15.56 1.17
CA ARG A 162 15.93 16.17 2.49
C ARG A 162 16.76 15.55 3.63
N GLY A 163 17.48 14.46 3.37
CA GLY A 163 18.06 13.62 4.41
C GLY A 163 17.11 12.50 4.85
N PRO A 164 17.56 11.59 5.71
CA PRO A 164 16.77 10.41 6.10
C PRO A 164 15.47 10.83 6.80
N PRO A 165 14.30 10.31 6.38
CA PRO A 165 13.04 10.60 7.01
C PRO A 165 12.89 9.90 8.36
N ALA A 166 12.07 10.46 9.26
CA ALA A 166 11.50 9.71 10.36
C ALA A 166 10.36 8.84 9.83
N ILE A 167 10.50 7.52 9.93
CA ILE A 167 9.48 6.57 9.48
C ILE A 167 8.43 6.44 10.56
N VAL A 168 7.14 6.60 10.18
CA VAL A 168 5.98 6.43 11.05
C VAL A 168 5.05 5.39 10.44
N THR A 169 4.83 4.27 11.15
CA THR A 169 3.84 3.27 10.76
C THR A 169 2.50 3.60 11.39
N VAL A 170 1.42 3.47 10.61
CA VAL A 170 0.06 3.82 11.04
C VAL A 170 -0.79 2.57 11.09
N HIS A 171 -1.30 2.26 12.28
CA HIS A 171 -2.13 1.09 12.55
C HIS A 171 -3.38 1.46 13.33
N SER A 172 -4.40 0.62 13.30
CA SER A 172 -5.51 0.63 14.26
C SER A 172 -5.50 -0.66 15.08
N PHE A 173 -6.07 -0.57 16.28
CA PHE A 173 -6.10 -1.70 17.22
C PHE A 173 -7.50 -1.88 17.78
N THR A 174 -7.88 -3.12 18.04
CA THR A 174 -9.08 -3.42 18.81
C THR A 174 -8.84 -3.09 20.27
N PRO A 175 -9.86 -2.57 21.01
CA PRO A 175 -9.69 -2.21 22.42
C PRO A 175 -9.50 -3.44 23.32
N VAL A 176 -9.87 -4.63 22.85
CA VAL A 176 -9.75 -5.90 23.57
C VAL A 176 -9.27 -6.98 22.61
N TRP A 177 -8.18 -7.62 22.96
CA TRP A 177 -7.71 -8.82 22.29
C TRP A 177 -8.47 -10.05 22.84
N ARG A 178 -9.01 -10.90 21.98
CA ARG A 178 -9.77 -12.10 22.35
C ARG A 178 -9.11 -13.35 21.85
#